data_1aa06a4419990783e0a50a9a8ddd582f
#
_entry.id   1aa06a4419990783e0a50a9a8ddd582f
#
_cell.length_a   1.000
_cell.length_b   1.000
_cell.length_c   1.000
_cell.angle_alpha   90.00
_cell.angle_beta   90.00
_cell.angle_gamma   90.00
#
_symmetry.space_group_name_H-M   'P 1'
#
loop_
_entity.id
_entity.type
_entity.pdbx_description
1 polymer ?
#
loop_
_entity_poly.entity_id
_entity_poly.type
_entity_poly.pdbx_seq_one_letter_code
_entity_poly.pdbx_strand_id
1 'polypeptide(L)'
;MLDLAPHFGDDRRAAAFASFLESHRGEAHVVAVQDYPDPDAISSAMAYRTLAATYAIEVDIVYEGRISHQENLALVNILSIDLIRFTEALPLDRYDGAIYIDNQGTTTRLTDRFAELDVPALAVIDHHAPQGVLQPEFTDVRPVGAAATILTDYLRSGVTVELDPDNQAHVNLATALVHGLRTETNGLVRAGADELLAAAYLSRLVDPELLETIMRVQRSHGTMDVIETALSDRLVKGGFGLAGVGYLRHADRDAIPQAADFLLTEENVHTAIVYGIVQGEGEREMIVGSVRTSKVTMDIDQFLKGALGSDFRGRYYGGGRERAGGFEIPVGFLEGAGDPEHMKLKWETFNRQIRSKLLSSAGIEDEEED
;
A
#
# COMPACT_ATOMS: atom_id res chain seq x y z
N MET A 1 -29.72 -13.38 2.10
CA MET A 1 -29.77 -12.50 3.29
C MET A 1 -28.33 -12.39 3.72
N LEU A 2 -27.69 -11.26 3.44
CA LEU A 2 -26.31 -11.01 3.91
C LEU A 2 -26.34 -11.09 5.45
N ASP A 3 -25.44 -11.87 6.03
CA ASP A 3 -25.25 -11.91 7.47
C ASP A 3 -24.74 -10.54 7.91
N LEU A 4 -25.62 -9.73 8.47
CA LEU A 4 -25.34 -8.37 8.92
C LEU A 4 -24.85 -8.34 10.38
N ALA A 5 -24.62 -9.50 10.99
CA ALA A 5 -24.05 -9.55 12.34
C ALA A 5 -22.58 -9.08 12.26
N PRO A 6 -22.16 -8.15 13.14
CA PRO A 6 -20.78 -7.69 13.16
C PRO A 6 -19.83 -8.87 13.47
N HIS A 7 -18.69 -8.88 12.79
CA HIS A 7 -17.61 -9.85 13.05
C HIS A 7 -16.78 -9.47 14.28
N PHE A 8 -16.84 -8.20 14.68
CA PHE A 8 -16.17 -7.65 15.85
C PHE A 8 -16.94 -8.04 17.13
N GLY A 9 -16.23 -8.58 18.12
CA GLY A 9 -16.81 -9.01 19.40
C GLY A 9 -17.02 -10.51 19.52
N ASP A 10 -16.49 -11.34 18.61
CA ASP A 10 -16.52 -12.80 18.75
C ASP A 10 -15.36 -13.30 19.63
N ASP A 11 -15.61 -13.40 20.93
CA ASP A 11 -14.61 -13.87 21.92
C ASP A 11 -14.12 -15.30 21.66
N ARG A 12 -14.85 -16.12 20.89
CA ARG A 12 -14.39 -17.48 20.51
C ARG A 12 -13.19 -17.43 19.58
N ARG A 13 -13.15 -16.46 18.68
CA ARG A 13 -12.00 -16.25 17.77
C ARG A 13 -10.77 -15.77 18.54
N ALA A 14 -10.96 -14.85 19.47
CA ALA A 14 -9.90 -14.42 20.37
C ALA A 14 -9.37 -15.56 21.24
N ALA A 15 -10.24 -16.42 21.76
CA ALA A 15 -9.84 -17.60 22.52
C ALA A 15 -9.08 -18.63 21.66
N ALA A 16 -9.50 -18.84 20.40
CA ALA A 16 -8.80 -19.72 19.47
C ALA A 16 -7.40 -19.17 19.13
N PHE A 17 -7.29 -17.85 18.91
CA PHE A 17 -6.02 -17.18 18.70
C PHE A 17 -5.10 -17.27 19.94
N ALA A 18 -5.64 -17.07 21.15
CA ALA A 18 -4.89 -17.24 22.39
C ALA A 18 -4.38 -18.68 22.56
N SER A 19 -5.18 -19.69 22.18
CA SER A 19 -4.77 -21.10 22.21
C SER A 19 -3.66 -21.38 21.19
N PHE A 20 -3.72 -20.77 20.02
CA PHE A 20 -2.64 -20.81 19.02
C PHE A 20 -1.35 -20.23 19.60
N LEU A 21 -1.38 -19.03 20.18
CA LEU A 21 -0.19 -18.43 20.79
C LEU A 21 0.39 -19.27 21.93
N GLU A 22 -0.49 -19.89 22.76
CA GLU A 22 -0.05 -20.77 23.85
C GLU A 22 0.68 -22.02 23.33
N SER A 23 0.27 -22.59 22.17
CA SER A 23 0.94 -23.75 21.57
C SER A 23 2.33 -23.45 21.04
N HIS A 24 2.62 -22.16 20.75
CA HIS A 24 3.90 -21.65 20.23
C HIS A 24 4.70 -20.87 21.27
N ARG A 25 4.41 -21.06 22.55
CA ARG A 25 5.06 -20.34 23.65
C ARG A 25 6.58 -20.49 23.62
N GLY A 26 7.28 -19.36 23.65
CA GLY A 26 8.74 -19.29 23.71
C GLY A 26 9.45 -19.44 22.37
N GLU A 27 8.71 -19.50 21.27
CA GLU A 27 9.25 -19.56 19.91
C GLU A 27 9.69 -18.18 19.39
N ALA A 28 10.40 -18.19 18.26
CA ALA A 28 10.77 -17.01 17.50
C ALA A 28 9.95 -16.95 16.18
N HIS A 29 9.09 -15.97 16.06
CA HIS A 29 8.26 -15.79 14.87
C HIS A 29 8.76 -14.63 13.97
N VAL A 30 8.57 -14.78 12.68
CA VAL A 30 8.70 -13.68 11.72
C VAL A 30 7.34 -13.28 11.19
N VAL A 31 6.96 -12.01 11.37
CA VAL A 31 5.77 -11.46 10.69
C VAL A 31 6.19 -10.96 9.31
N ALA A 32 5.73 -11.66 8.28
CA ALA A 32 5.91 -11.26 6.90
C ALA A 32 4.80 -10.29 6.49
N VAL A 33 5.15 -9.03 6.31
CA VAL A 33 4.25 -8.05 5.69
C VAL A 33 4.53 -7.93 4.19
N GLN A 34 3.65 -7.29 3.45
CA GLN A 34 3.81 -7.09 2.01
C GLN A 34 5.09 -6.31 1.67
N ASP A 35 5.59 -6.46 0.43
CA ASP A 35 6.84 -5.81 -0.02
C ASP A 35 6.80 -4.27 0.08
N TYR A 36 5.60 -3.69 0.01
CA TYR A 36 5.35 -2.26 0.18
C TYR A 36 4.34 -2.05 1.30
N PRO A 37 4.77 -2.21 2.57
CA PRO A 37 3.85 -2.23 3.70
C PRO A 37 3.14 -0.88 3.87
N ASP A 38 1.84 -0.96 4.08
CA ASP A 38 0.98 0.16 4.39
C ASP A 38 0.69 0.26 5.90
N PRO A 39 -0.06 1.27 6.35
CA PRO A 39 -0.34 1.44 7.76
C PRO A 39 -1.16 0.31 8.38
N ASP A 40 -2.00 -0.39 7.60
CA ASP A 40 -2.79 -1.53 8.10
C ASP A 40 -1.88 -2.71 8.40
N ALA A 41 -1.05 -3.12 7.44
CA ALA A 41 -0.07 -4.18 7.63
C ALA A 41 0.89 -3.89 8.79
N ILE A 42 1.43 -2.65 8.86
CA ILE A 42 2.40 -2.24 9.88
C ILE A 42 1.75 -2.27 11.27
N SER A 43 0.58 -1.65 11.45
CA SER A 43 -0.08 -1.58 12.76
C SER A 43 -0.58 -2.94 13.24
N SER A 44 -1.07 -3.76 12.32
CA SER A 44 -1.51 -5.13 12.59
C SER A 44 -0.35 -6.04 13.00
N ALA A 45 0.82 -5.90 12.36
CA ALA A 45 2.03 -6.61 12.77
C ALA A 45 2.51 -6.19 14.17
N MET A 46 2.43 -4.88 14.52
CA MET A 46 2.69 -4.41 15.89
C MET A 46 1.75 -5.04 16.91
N ALA A 47 0.46 -5.14 16.58
CA ALA A 47 -0.54 -5.76 17.45
C ALA A 47 -0.21 -7.24 17.68
N TYR A 48 0.12 -7.98 16.62
CA TYR A 48 0.57 -9.37 16.75
C TYR A 48 1.78 -9.47 17.69
N ARG A 49 2.81 -8.67 17.50
CA ARG A 49 4.01 -8.65 18.36
C ARG A 49 3.66 -8.40 19.83
N THR A 50 2.75 -7.47 20.10
CA THR A 50 2.29 -7.15 21.46
C THR A 50 1.54 -8.33 22.08
N LEU A 51 0.66 -8.99 21.34
CA LEU A 51 -0.09 -10.16 21.79
C LEU A 51 0.83 -11.37 22.02
N ALA A 52 1.74 -11.63 21.09
CA ALA A 52 2.70 -12.75 21.15
C ALA A 52 3.69 -12.62 22.31
N ALA A 53 4.09 -11.40 22.66
CA ALA A 53 5.00 -11.15 23.79
C ALA A 53 4.48 -11.66 25.14
N THR A 54 3.16 -11.72 25.33
CA THR A 54 2.54 -12.28 26.56
C THR A 54 2.75 -13.80 26.71
N TYR A 55 3.11 -14.45 25.60
CA TYR A 55 3.45 -15.88 25.54
C TYR A 55 4.96 -16.11 25.40
N ALA A 56 5.78 -15.08 25.68
CA ALA A 56 7.24 -15.11 25.53
C ALA A 56 7.69 -15.49 24.09
N ILE A 57 6.87 -15.20 23.08
CA ILE A 57 7.21 -15.37 21.67
C ILE A 57 7.99 -14.13 21.24
N GLU A 58 9.18 -14.32 20.69
CA GLU A 58 9.96 -13.26 20.06
C GLU A 58 9.45 -13.00 18.64
N VAL A 59 9.27 -11.73 18.26
CA VAL A 59 8.67 -11.38 16.97
C VAL A 59 9.48 -10.30 16.27
N ASP A 60 9.98 -10.64 15.08
CA ASP A 60 10.50 -9.67 14.12
C ASP A 60 9.47 -9.40 13.03
N ILE A 61 9.34 -8.13 12.64
CA ILE A 61 8.47 -7.73 11.53
C ILE A 61 9.35 -7.43 10.32
N VAL A 62 9.19 -8.21 9.25
CA VAL A 62 10.10 -8.20 8.09
C VAL A 62 9.33 -7.89 6.80
N TYR A 63 9.95 -7.07 5.94
CA TYR A 63 9.48 -6.74 4.59
C TYR A 63 10.64 -6.74 3.59
N GLU A 64 10.41 -7.02 2.30
CA GLU A 64 11.50 -7.10 1.32
C GLU A 64 11.62 -5.85 0.43
N GLY A 65 10.55 -5.14 0.16
CA GLY A 65 10.55 -3.98 -0.73
C GLY A 65 11.03 -2.67 -0.07
N ARG A 66 10.17 -1.69 -0.07
CA ARG A 66 10.43 -0.39 0.59
C ARG A 66 9.15 0.22 1.15
N ILE A 67 9.30 1.04 2.18
CA ILE A 67 8.23 1.94 2.64
C ILE A 67 8.32 3.19 1.79
N SER A 68 7.37 3.40 0.89
CA SER A 68 7.45 4.43 -0.14
C SER A 68 6.62 5.68 0.17
N HIS A 69 5.54 5.54 0.93
CA HIS A 69 4.66 6.64 1.27
C HIS A 69 5.21 7.45 2.46
N GLN A 70 5.19 8.78 2.36
CA GLN A 70 5.71 9.66 3.42
C GLN A 70 4.94 9.45 4.74
N GLU A 71 3.63 9.24 4.67
CA GLU A 71 2.77 8.97 5.83
C GLU A 71 3.14 7.64 6.51
N ASN A 72 3.47 6.60 5.72
CA ASN A 72 3.94 5.32 6.24
C ASN A 72 5.32 5.44 6.91
N LEU A 73 6.23 6.21 6.31
CA LEU A 73 7.53 6.52 6.91
C LEU A 73 7.37 7.32 8.20
N ALA A 74 6.44 8.28 8.24
CA ALA A 74 6.14 9.04 9.43
C ALA A 74 5.59 8.16 10.55
N LEU A 75 4.65 7.26 10.23
CA LEU A 75 4.12 6.27 11.17
C LEU A 75 5.27 5.49 11.82
N VAL A 76 6.16 4.93 11.02
CA VAL A 76 7.30 4.13 11.50
C VAL A 76 8.24 4.96 12.37
N ASN A 77 8.62 6.16 11.91
CA ASN A 77 9.60 6.98 12.60
C ASN A 77 9.05 7.61 13.88
N ILE A 78 7.83 8.17 13.85
CA ILE A 78 7.22 8.87 14.98
C ILE A 78 6.91 7.89 16.12
N LEU A 79 6.36 6.73 15.78
CA LEU A 79 6.03 5.70 16.77
C LEU A 79 7.22 4.76 17.08
N SER A 80 8.37 4.99 16.44
CA SER A 80 9.58 4.18 16.62
C SER A 80 9.33 2.69 16.41
N ILE A 81 8.62 2.36 15.31
CA ILE A 81 8.26 0.98 14.98
C ILE A 81 9.49 0.27 14.44
N ASP A 82 9.88 -0.82 15.09
CA ASP A 82 10.99 -1.65 14.65
C ASP A 82 10.54 -2.58 13.51
N LEU A 83 10.90 -2.21 12.27
CA LEU A 83 10.67 -2.96 11.05
C LEU A 83 11.99 -3.30 10.41
N ILE A 84 12.18 -4.56 10.07
CA ILE A 84 13.40 -5.06 9.46
C ILE A 84 13.21 -5.17 7.95
N ARG A 85 13.97 -4.40 7.18
CA ARG A 85 14.05 -4.63 5.75
C ARG A 85 14.91 -5.85 5.49
N PHE A 86 14.37 -6.83 4.78
CA PHE A 86 15.11 -8.03 4.41
C PHE A 86 16.37 -7.69 3.60
N THR A 87 17.45 -8.36 3.97
CA THR A 87 18.70 -8.43 3.22
C THR A 87 19.21 -9.86 3.33
N GLU A 88 20.04 -10.31 2.40
CA GLU A 88 20.63 -11.65 2.43
C GLU A 88 21.47 -11.96 3.70
N ALA A 89 21.77 -10.92 4.51
CA ALA A 89 22.46 -11.08 5.78
C ALA A 89 21.51 -11.44 6.94
N LEU A 90 20.20 -11.31 6.77
CA LEU A 90 19.20 -11.69 7.78
C LEU A 90 18.97 -13.21 7.73
N PRO A 91 19.35 -13.97 8.78
CA PRO A 91 19.12 -15.41 8.79
C PRO A 91 17.64 -15.69 9.05
N LEU A 92 16.91 -16.10 7.99
CA LEU A 92 15.48 -16.43 8.11
C LEU A 92 15.24 -17.80 8.74
N ASP A 93 16.21 -18.70 8.69
CA ASP A 93 16.18 -20.05 9.27
C ASP A 93 16.24 -20.06 10.82
N ARG A 94 16.39 -18.89 11.44
CA ARG A 94 16.32 -18.74 12.89
C ARG A 94 14.90 -18.74 13.46
N TYR A 95 13.90 -18.54 12.61
CA TYR A 95 12.51 -18.44 13.03
C TYR A 95 11.83 -19.81 13.01
N ASP A 96 11.07 -20.10 14.06
CA ASP A 96 10.27 -21.33 14.17
C ASP A 96 9.08 -21.31 13.21
N GLY A 97 8.62 -20.10 12.79
CA GLY A 97 7.61 -19.98 11.77
C GLY A 97 7.26 -18.55 11.35
N ALA A 98 6.55 -18.48 10.23
CA ALA A 98 6.14 -17.24 9.58
C ALA A 98 4.65 -16.96 9.83
N ILE A 99 4.37 -15.70 10.15
CA ILE A 99 3.02 -15.15 10.34
C ILE A 99 2.76 -14.17 9.19
N TYR A 100 1.68 -14.36 8.49
CA TYR A 100 1.27 -13.48 7.40
C TYR A 100 0.12 -12.58 7.86
N ILE A 101 0.35 -11.28 7.83
CA ILE A 101 -0.63 -10.27 8.28
C ILE A 101 -0.89 -9.31 7.14
N ASP A 102 -2.17 -9.07 6.87
CA ASP A 102 -2.66 -8.25 5.77
C ASP A 102 -2.21 -8.77 4.39
N ASN A 103 -1.87 -10.04 4.34
CA ASN A 103 -1.57 -10.76 3.11
C ASN A 103 -1.67 -12.28 3.33
N GLN A 104 -1.72 -13.03 2.22
CA GLN A 104 -1.81 -14.49 2.22
C GLN A 104 -0.64 -15.12 1.45
N GLY A 105 0.52 -14.45 1.45
CA GLY A 105 1.75 -14.92 0.81
C GLY A 105 1.94 -14.51 -0.65
N THR A 106 0.99 -13.82 -1.28
CA THR A 106 1.07 -13.42 -2.70
C THR A 106 1.67 -12.03 -2.93
N THR A 107 1.72 -11.20 -1.90
CA THR A 107 2.18 -9.80 -1.97
C THR A 107 3.56 -9.59 -1.36
N THR A 108 4.22 -10.67 -0.94
CA THR A 108 5.57 -10.65 -0.39
C THR A 108 6.43 -11.75 -1.01
N ARG A 109 7.64 -11.39 -1.42
CA ARG A 109 8.65 -12.35 -1.94
C ARG A 109 9.28 -13.20 -0.84
N LEU A 110 9.06 -12.84 0.42
CA LEU A 110 9.51 -13.65 1.57
C LEU A 110 8.89 -15.04 1.58
N THR A 111 7.71 -15.22 0.98
CA THR A 111 7.03 -16.52 0.90
C THR A 111 7.89 -17.59 0.24
N ASP A 112 8.51 -17.28 -0.91
CA ASP A 112 9.37 -18.21 -1.62
C ASP A 112 10.63 -18.51 -0.80
N ARG A 113 11.20 -17.52 -0.12
CA ARG A 113 12.37 -17.68 0.74
C ARG A 113 12.11 -18.56 1.96
N PHE A 114 10.95 -18.40 2.60
CA PHE A 114 10.56 -19.26 3.72
C PHE A 114 10.34 -20.70 3.24
N ALA A 115 9.76 -20.91 2.07
CA ALA A 115 9.60 -22.23 1.49
C ALA A 115 10.95 -22.89 1.16
N GLU A 116 11.93 -22.14 0.67
CA GLU A 116 13.30 -22.63 0.39
C GLU A 116 14.05 -23.03 1.68
N LEU A 117 13.72 -22.41 2.81
CA LEU A 117 14.37 -22.63 4.11
C LEU A 117 13.57 -23.54 5.07
N ASP A 118 12.47 -24.12 4.58
CA ASP A 118 11.54 -24.94 5.37
C ASP A 118 10.98 -24.22 6.61
N VAL A 119 10.82 -22.88 6.58
CA VAL A 119 10.15 -22.11 7.62
C VAL A 119 8.64 -22.21 7.42
N PRO A 120 7.90 -22.85 8.34
CA PRO A 120 6.48 -23.11 8.14
C PRO A 120 5.64 -21.83 8.23
N ALA A 121 4.55 -21.77 7.46
CA ALA A 121 3.52 -20.77 7.66
C ALA A 121 2.64 -21.17 8.86
N LEU A 122 2.74 -20.44 9.98
CA LEU A 122 1.99 -20.74 11.20
C LEU A 122 0.62 -20.06 11.20
N ALA A 123 0.53 -18.80 10.80
CA ALA A 123 -0.74 -18.09 10.79
C ALA A 123 -0.92 -17.18 9.56
N VAL A 124 -2.19 -17.04 9.16
CA VAL A 124 -2.67 -16.02 8.22
C VAL A 124 -3.79 -15.24 8.89
N ILE A 125 -3.64 -13.91 9.00
CA ILE A 125 -4.64 -12.97 9.52
C ILE A 125 -4.84 -11.89 8.46
N ASP A 126 -6.01 -11.88 7.80
CA ASP A 126 -6.21 -11.03 6.63
C ASP A 126 -7.70 -10.66 6.45
N HIS A 127 -7.96 -9.59 5.71
CA HIS A 127 -9.29 -9.13 5.36
C HIS A 127 -9.63 -9.24 3.87
N HIS A 128 -8.65 -9.60 3.06
CA HIS A 128 -8.82 -9.81 1.62
C HIS A 128 -9.55 -11.12 1.30
N ALA A 129 -10.04 -11.26 0.05
CA ALA A 129 -10.65 -12.49 -0.40
C ALA A 129 -9.68 -13.68 -0.27
N PRO A 130 -10.16 -14.86 0.18
CA PRO A 130 -9.32 -16.05 0.36
C PRO A 130 -8.57 -16.44 -0.91
N GLN A 131 -7.26 -16.68 -0.81
CA GLN A 131 -6.38 -17.00 -1.93
C GLN A 131 -5.93 -18.47 -1.96
N GLY A 132 -5.87 -19.13 -0.79
CA GLY A 132 -5.57 -20.56 -0.69
C GLY A 132 -4.14 -20.97 -1.08
N VAL A 133 -3.18 -20.02 -1.03
CA VAL A 133 -1.78 -20.27 -1.40
C VAL A 133 -1.01 -20.97 -0.28
N LEU A 134 -1.28 -20.59 0.95
CA LEU A 134 -0.62 -21.12 2.14
C LEU A 134 -1.52 -22.15 2.86
N GLN A 135 -0.89 -23.01 3.67
CA GLN A 135 -1.56 -23.98 4.54
C GLN A 135 -1.12 -23.75 5.99
N PRO A 136 -1.53 -22.64 6.62
CA PRO A 136 -1.14 -22.31 7.98
C PRO A 136 -1.89 -23.16 9.01
N GLU A 137 -1.33 -23.24 10.22
CA GLU A 137 -2.00 -23.88 11.36
C GLU A 137 -3.20 -23.08 11.86
N PHE A 138 -3.08 -21.75 11.82
CA PHE A 138 -4.14 -20.81 12.19
C PHE A 138 -4.52 -19.90 11.03
N THR A 139 -5.83 -19.77 10.79
CA THR A 139 -6.35 -18.86 9.75
C THR A 139 -7.51 -18.05 10.31
N ASP A 140 -7.40 -16.73 10.22
CA ASP A 140 -8.52 -15.83 10.46
C ASP A 140 -8.61 -14.81 9.32
N VAL A 141 -9.39 -15.14 8.30
CA VAL A 141 -9.69 -14.27 7.16
C VAL A 141 -11.14 -13.83 7.28
N ARG A 142 -11.36 -12.52 7.44
CA ARG A 142 -12.68 -11.91 7.65
C ARG A 142 -12.99 -10.88 6.57
N PRO A 143 -14.24 -10.78 6.09
CA PRO A 143 -14.66 -9.73 5.16
C PRO A 143 -14.93 -8.42 5.92
N VAL A 144 -13.92 -7.88 6.58
CA VAL A 144 -13.92 -6.59 7.29
C VAL A 144 -13.09 -5.57 6.52
N GLY A 145 -13.14 -4.30 6.90
CA GLY A 145 -12.51 -3.22 6.16
C GLY A 145 -11.00 -3.09 6.34
N ALA A 146 -10.40 -3.79 7.33
CA ALA A 146 -8.97 -3.71 7.62
C ALA A 146 -8.51 -4.91 8.47
N ALA A 147 -7.27 -5.36 8.32
CA ALA A 147 -6.66 -6.35 9.22
C ALA A 147 -6.54 -5.80 10.65
N ALA A 148 -6.33 -4.48 10.81
CA ALA A 148 -6.36 -3.79 12.10
C ALA A 148 -7.67 -3.99 12.86
N THR A 149 -8.80 -4.19 12.18
CA THR A 149 -10.08 -4.54 12.82
C THR A 149 -9.98 -5.88 13.53
N ILE A 150 -9.39 -6.89 12.89
CA ILE A 150 -9.22 -8.25 13.42
C ILE A 150 -8.31 -8.25 14.65
N LEU A 151 -7.15 -7.59 14.52
CA LEU A 151 -6.19 -7.51 15.62
C LEU A 151 -6.72 -6.69 16.80
N THR A 152 -7.50 -5.64 16.52
CA THR A 152 -8.20 -4.86 17.57
C THR A 152 -9.23 -5.72 18.29
N ASP A 153 -9.92 -6.61 17.59
CA ASP A 153 -10.89 -7.53 18.23
C ASP A 153 -10.21 -8.49 19.21
N TYR A 154 -9.03 -9.00 18.87
CA TYR A 154 -8.24 -9.80 19.82
C TYR A 154 -7.80 -9.00 21.05
N LEU A 155 -7.33 -7.76 20.85
CA LEU A 155 -6.94 -6.87 21.95
C LEU A 155 -8.13 -6.53 22.86
N ARG A 156 -9.29 -6.23 22.27
CA ARG A 156 -10.53 -5.91 22.99
C ARG A 156 -10.99 -7.05 23.90
N SER A 157 -10.82 -8.29 23.49
CA SER A 157 -11.27 -9.44 24.27
C SER A 157 -10.60 -9.53 25.65
N GLY A 158 -9.41 -8.93 25.81
CA GLY A 158 -8.63 -8.98 27.04
C GLY A 158 -8.10 -10.38 27.41
N VAL A 159 -8.30 -11.37 26.53
CA VAL A 159 -7.88 -12.77 26.80
C VAL A 159 -6.35 -12.88 26.87
N THR A 160 -5.65 -12.09 26.06
CA THR A 160 -4.17 -12.13 25.97
C THR A 160 -3.52 -10.98 26.71
N VAL A 161 -3.98 -9.76 26.48
CA VAL A 161 -3.42 -8.52 27.05
C VAL A 161 -4.54 -7.51 27.29
N GLU A 162 -4.48 -6.82 28.41
CA GLU A 162 -5.31 -5.62 28.65
C GLU A 162 -4.47 -4.39 28.33
N LEU A 163 -4.97 -3.54 27.41
CA LEU A 163 -4.28 -2.31 27.02
C LEU A 163 -4.41 -1.27 28.14
N ASP A 164 -3.28 -0.68 28.53
CA ASP A 164 -3.16 0.32 29.57
C ASP A 164 -2.88 1.70 28.96
N PRO A 165 -3.71 2.72 29.21
CA PRO A 165 -3.50 4.07 28.69
C PRO A 165 -2.27 4.79 29.30
N ASP A 166 -1.75 4.32 30.44
CA ASP A 166 -0.53 4.85 31.03
C ASP A 166 0.74 4.21 30.44
N ASN A 167 0.60 3.17 29.61
CA ASN A 167 1.70 2.52 28.89
C ASN A 167 1.87 3.12 27.50
N GLN A 168 2.94 3.87 27.29
CA GLN A 168 3.22 4.52 26.00
C GLN A 168 3.27 3.55 24.81
N ALA A 169 3.74 2.32 25.02
CA ALA A 169 3.75 1.31 23.93
C ALA A 169 2.33 0.92 23.52
N HIS A 170 1.39 0.83 24.47
CA HIS A 170 -0.02 0.57 24.17
C HIS A 170 -0.72 1.78 23.51
N VAL A 171 -0.37 2.99 23.92
CA VAL A 171 -0.85 4.23 23.28
C VAL A 171 -0.33 4.30 21.84
N ASN A 172 0.95 4.03 21.61
CA ASN A 172 1.53 4.00 20.27
C ASN A 172 0.86 2.94 19.38
N LEU A 173 0.62 1.74 19.93
CA LEU A 173 -0.09 0.67 19.23
C LEU A 173 -1.51 1.09 18.85
N ALA A 174 -2.28 1.64 19.79
CA ALA A 174 -3.64 2.10 19.52
C ALA A 174 -3.66 3.21 18.48
N THR A 175 -2.69 4.13 18.51
CA THR A 175 -2.53 5.20 17.53
C THR A 175 -2.22 4.65 16.14
N ALA A 176 -1.31 3.65 16.05
CA ALA A 176 -1.01 2.97 14.80
C ALA A 176 -2.22 2.23 14.22
N LEU A 177 -2.95 1.48 15.05
CA LEU A 177 -4.16 0.74 14.62
C LEU A 177 -5.27 1.67 14.12
N VAL A 178 -5.52 2.80 14.81
CA VAL A 178 -6.49 3.81 14.32
C VAL A 178 -6.04 4.38 12.99
N HIS A 179 -4.73 4.59 12.80
CA HIS A 179 -4.21 5.05 11.52
C HIS A 179 -4.39 4.01 10.40
N GLY A 180 -4.11 2.73 10.67
CA GLY A 180 -4.39 1.61 9.74
C GLY A 180 -5.87 1.53 9.35
N LEU A 181 -6.77 1.54 10.34
CA LEU A 181 -8.23 1.58 10.09
C LEU A 181 -8.63 2.75 9.19
N ARG A 182 -8.07 3.93 9.43
CA ARG A 182 -8.38 5.13 8.63
C ARG A 182 -7.91 5.02 7.19
N THR A 183 -6.71 4.54 6.97
CA THR A 183 -6.14 4.46 5.61
C THR A 183 -6.92 3.48 4.74
N GLU A 184 -7.21 2.28 5.24
CA GLU A 184 -7.98 1.27 4.52
C GLU A 184 -9.43 1.69 4.25
N THR A 185 -10.02 2.45 5.16
CA THR A 185 -11.43 2.87 5.05
C THR A 185 -11.62 4.27 4.49
N ASN A 186 -10.61 4.85 3.85
CA ASN A 186 -10.64 6.22 3.32
C ASN A 186 -11.10 7.25 4.38
N GLY A 187 -10.38 7.33 5.47
CA GLY A 187 -10.70 8.25 6.56
C GLY A 187 -11.97 7.90 7.33
N LEU A 188 -12.31 6.62 7.43
CA LEU A 188 -13.54 6.04 7.98
C LEU A 188 -14.80 6.27 7.13
N VAL A 189 -14.70 6.88 5.96
CA VAL A 189 -15.84 7.10 5.05
C VAL A 189 -16.43 5.77 4.54
N ARG A 190 -15.60 4.73 4.42
CA ARG A 190 -15.98 3.38 4.00
C ARG A 190 -16.04 2.37 5.14
N ALA A 191 -15.90 2.84 6.38
CA ALA A 191 -15.95 1.98 7.56
C ALA A 191 -17.33 1.35 7.72
N GLY A 192 -17.36 0.05 7.96
CA GLY A 192 -18.53 -0.67 8.42
C GLY A 192 -18.69 -0.62 9.93
N ALA A 193 -19.62 -1.42 10.46
CA ALA A 193 -19.86 -1.50 11.88
C ALA A 193 -18.62 -2.01 12.65
N ASP A 194 -17.91 -2.98 12.08
CA ASP A 194 -16.74 -3.61 12.71
C ASP A 194 -15.61 -2.61 12.91
N GLU A 195 -15.27 -1.80 11.89
CA GLU A 195 -14.24 -0.76 11.96
C GLU A 195 -14.61 0.36 12.92
N LEU A 196 -15.89 0.76 12.94
CA LEU A 196 -16.36 1.79 13.87
C LEU A 196 -16.32 1.31 15.32
N LEU A 197 -16.63 0.05 15.59
CA LEU A 197 -16.49 -0.55 16.91
C LEU A 197 -15.02 -0.68 17.33
N ALA A 198 -14.14 -1.08 16.42
CA ALA A 198 -12.71 -1.13 16.66
C ALA A 198 -12.14 0.28 16.96
N ALA A 199 -12.48 1.28 16.16
CA ALA A 199 -12.09 2.66 16.39
C ALA A 199 -12.62 3.19 17.72
N ALA A 200 -13.87 2.88 18.10
CA ALA A 200 -14.45 3.26 19.38
C ALA A 200 -13.72 2.62 20.58
N TYR A 201 -13.30 1.37 20.46
CA TYR A 201 -12.49 0.72 21.49
C TYR A 201 -11.13 1.41 21.65
N LEU A 202 -10.43 1.66 20.54
CA LEU A 202 -9.11 2.27 20.53
C LEU A 202 -9.12 3.76 20.93
N SER A 203 -10.24 4.46 20.74
CA SER A 203 -10.34 5.91 21.00
C SER A 203 -9.97 6.33 22.42
N ARG A 204 -10.02 5.42 23.37
CA ARG A 204 -9.65 5.66 24.79
C ARG A 204 -8.12 5.65 25.01
N LEU A 205 -7.36 5.14 24.04
CA LEU A 205 -5.93 4.88 24.13
C LEU A 205 -5.13 5.69 23.12
N VAL A 206 -5.79 6.11 22.03
CA VAL A 206 -5.12 6.85 20.94
C VAL A 206 -4.58 8.19 21.42
N ASP A 207 -3.38 8.53 20.98
CA ASP A 207 -2.83 9.88 21.11
C ASP A 207 -3.20 10.70 19.86
N PRO A 208 -4.14 11.66 19.98
CA PRO A 208 -4.60 12.43 18.84
C PRO A 208 -3.54 13.36 18.26
N GLU A 209 -2.58 13.84 19.07
CA GLU A 209 -1.51 14.73 18.62
C GLU A 209 -0.48 13.95 17.79
N LEU A 210 -0.12 12.74 18.23
CA LEU A 210 0.73 11.83 17.44
C LEU A 210 0.04 11.44 16.13
N LEU A 211 -1.23 11.07 16.18
CA LEU A 211 -2.00 10.71 14.99
C LEU A 211 -2.06 11.88 13.99
N GLU A 212 -2.36 13.08 14.47
CA GLU A 212 -2.39 14.29 13.64
C GLU A 212 -1.01 14.58 13.03
N THR A 213 0.07 14.37 13.78
CA THR A 213 1.45 14.56 13.30
C THR A 213 1.78 13.55 12.19
N ILE A 214 1.40 12.28 12.35
CA ILE A 214 1.57 11.25 11.32
C ILE A 214 0.82 11.63 10.04
N MET A 215 -0.41 12.11 10.16
CA MET A 215 -1.26 12.49 9.03
C MET A 215 -0.83 13.79 8.33
N ARG A 216 -0.19 14.71 9.04
CA ARG A 216 0.24 16.02 8.52
C ARG A 216 1.65 15.99 7.91
N VAL A 217 2.12 14.84 7.47
CA VAL A 217 3.45 14.78 6.87
C VAL A 217 3.52 15.69 5.66
N GLN A 218 4.52 16.57 5.69
CA GLN A 218 4.79 17.49 4.59
C GLN A 218 5.30 16.73 3.37
N ARG A 219 4.79 17.07 2.19
CA ARG A 219 5.35 16.56 0.95
C ARG A 219 6.78 17.09 0.77
N SER A 220 7.65 16.24 0.24
CA SER A 220 9.02 16.66 -0.08
C SER A 220 9.02 17.78 -1.13
N HIS A 221 10.10 18.59 -1.17
CA HIS A 221 10.27 19.57 -2.22
C HIS A 221 10.14 18.93 -3.60
N GLY A 222 10.79 17.76 -3.83
CA GLY A 222 10.68 17.06 -5.11
C GLY A 222 9.25 16.66 -5.46
N THR A 223 8.43 16.26 -4.49
CA THR A 223 7.00 15.99 -4.72
C THR A 223 6.25 17.26 -5.07
N MET A 224 6.55 18.39 -4.41
CA MET A 224 5.91 19.68 -4.71
C MET A 224 6.30 20.19 -6.11
N ASP A 225 7.56 20.03 -6.51
CA ASP A 225 8.04 20.39 -7.86
C ASP A 225 7.32 19.59 -8.96
N VAL A 226 7.09 18.28 -8.70
CA VAL A 226 6.33 17.42 -9.62
C VAL A 226 4.86 17.83 -9.71
N ILE A 227 4.23 18.18 -8.58
CA ILE A 227 2.85 18.69 -8.55
C ILE A 227 2.75 20.02 -9.31
N GLU A 228 3.69 20.96 -9.10
CA GLU A 228 3.74 22.24 -9.81
C GLU A 228 3.87 22.01 -11.31
N THR A 229 4.77 21.12 -11.73
CA THR A 229 4.95 20.74 -13.14
C THR A 229 3.66 20.14 -13.71
N ALA A 230 3.03 19.22 -12.98
CA ALA A 230 1.78 18.61 -13.42
C ALA A 230 0.66 19.64 -13.57
N LEU A 231 0.53 20.57 -12.61
CA LEU A 231 -0.45 21.67 -12.69
C LEU A 231 -0.18 22.62 -13.88
N SER A 232 1.09 22.85 -14.20
CA SER A 232 1.47 23.75 -15.31
C SER A 232 1.24 23.12 -16.69
N ASP A 233 1.45 21.81 -16.83
CA ASP A 233 1.32 21.06 -18.10
C ASP A 233 -0.08 20.44 -18.31
N ARG A 234 -0.97 20.50 -17.30
CA ARG A 234 -2.22 19.76 -17.35
C ARG A 234 -3.13 20.19 -18.50
N LEU A 235 -3.69 19.18 -19.15
CA LEU A 235 -4.79 19.32 -20.11
C LEU A 235 -6.06 18.74 -19.47
N VAL A 236 -7.08 19.58 -19.29
CA VAL A 236 -8.41 19.13 -18.81
C VAL A 236 -9.37 19.11 -19.99
N LYS A 237 -9.83 17.91 -20.39
CA LYS A 237 -10.77 17.71 -21.50
C LYS A 237 -11.65 16.49 -21.24
N GLY A 238 -12.95 16.60 -21.45
CA GLY A 238 -13.90 15.48 -21.28
C GLY A 238 -13.93 14.87 -19.88
N GLY A 239 -13.56 15.62 -18.85
CA GLY A 239 -13.46 15.15 -17.47
C GLY A 239 -12.16 14.39 -17.15
N PHE A 240 -11.22 14.34 -18.09
CA PHE A 240 -9.86 13.85 -17.87
C PHE A 240 -8.91 14.99 -17.62
N GLY A 241 -8.04 14.85 -16.62
CA GLY A 241 -6.89 15.69 -16.37
C GLY A 241 -5.61 14.92 -16.70
N LEU A 242 -4.90 15.29 -17.78
CA LEU A 242 -3.66 14.64 -18.19
C LEU A 242 -2.50 15.60 -17.99
N ALA A 243 -1.41 15.14 -17.37
CA ALA A 243 -0.19 15.93 -17.22
C ALA A 243 1.07 15.10 -17.42
N GLY A 244 2.00 15.65 -18.19
CA GLY A 244 3.35 15.13 -18.36
C GLY A 244 4.34 15.92 -17.49
N VAL A 245 5.13 15.22 -16.67
CA VAL A 245 6.03 15.88 -15.71
C VAL A 245 7.51 15.81 -16.09
N GLY A 246 7.80 15.47 -17.35
CA GLY A 246 9.18 15.44 -17.84
C GLY A 246 10.02 14.32 -17.26
N TYR A 247 11.29 14.62 -17.00
CA TYR A 247 12.23 13.67 -16.41
C TYR A 247 12.22 13.75 -14.90
N LEU A 248 12.24 12.56 -14.26
CA LEU A 248 12.30 12.41 -12.80
C LEU A 248 13.45 11.51 -12.40
N ARG A 249 14.04 11.79 -11.26
CA ARG A 249 14.94 10.86 -10.59
C ARG A 249 14.15 9.67 -10.06
N HIS A 250 14.78 8.52 -9.95
CA HIS A 250 14.14 7.34 -9.36
C HIS A 250 13.57 7.59 -7.96
N ALA A 251 14.24 8.40 -7.16
CA ALA A 251 13.79 8.77 -5.82
C ALA A 251 12.47 9.58 -5.80
N ASP A 252 12.15 10.29 -6.89
CA ASP A 252 10.96 11.12 -7.01
C ASP A 252 9.81 10.41 -7.72
N ARG A 253 9.97 9.12 -8.06
CA ARG A 253 8.95 8.32 -8.77
C ARG A 253 7.58 8.34 -8.07
N ASP A 254 7.58 8.28 -6.74
CA ASP A 254 6.34 8.24 -5.95
C ASP A 254 5.62 9.60 -5.89
N ALA A 255 6.20 10.65 -6.46
CA ALA A 255 5.52 11.91 -6.66
C ALA A 255 4.48 11.85 -7.78
N ILE A 256 4.63 10.94 -8.76
CA ILE A 256 3.69 10.78 -9.89
C ILE A 256 2.27 10.43 -9.39
N PRO A 257 2.04 9.37 -8.58
CA PRO A 257 0.73 9.08 -8.03
C PRO A 257 0.19 10.20 -7.14
N GLN A 258 1.03 10.87 -6.36
CA GLN A 258 0.61 11.99 -5.51
C GLN A 258 0.15 13.21 -6.35
N ALA A 259 0.80 13.47 -7.49
CA ALA A 259 0.35 14.49 -8.41
C ALA A 259 -0.98 14.12 -9.10
N ALA A 260 -1.19 12.83 -9.42
CA ALA A 260 -2.46 12.36 -9.95
C ALA A 260 -3.61 12.50 -8.93
N ASP A 261 -3.36 12.16 -7.65
CA ASP A 261 -4.31 12.37 -6.57
C ASP A 261 -4.64 13.87 -6.40
N PHE A 262 -3.64 14.75 -6.56
CA PHE A 262 -3.84 16.18 -6.49
C PHE A 262 -4.69 16.71 -7.66
N LEU A 263 -4.37 16.31 -8.91
CA LEU A 263 -5.17 16.71 -10.08
C LEU A 263 -6.60 16.21 -10.04
N LEU A 264 -6.87 15.08 -9.38
CA LEU A 264 -8.24 14.56 -9.22
C LEU A 264 -9.12 15.47 -8.34
N THR A 265 -8.51 16.39 -7.57
CA THR A 265 -9.25 17.38 -6.77
C THR A 265 -9.72 18.60 -7.58
N GLU A 266 -9.27 18.74 -8.84
CA GLU A 266 -9.66 19.85 -9.70
C GLU A 266 -11.12 19.72 -10.15
N GLU A 267 -11.83 20.83 -10.19
CA GLU A 267 -13.23 20.87 -10.62
C GLU A 267 -13.40 20.31 -12.04
N ASN A 268 -14.43 19.50 -12.25
CA ASN A 268 -14.73 18.80 -13.50
C ASN A 268 -13.70 17.73 -13.94
N VAL A 269 -12.75 17.36 -13.11
CA VAL A 269 -11.85 16.22 -13.35
C VAL A 269 -12.38 14.99 -12.59
N HIS A 270 -12.78 13.96 -13.32
CA HIS A 270 -13.14 12.66 -12.74
C HIS A 270 -12.06 11.59 -12.90
N THR A 271 -11.09 11.80 -13.78
CA THR A 271 -9.96 10.89 -14.02
C THR A 271 -8.70 11.71 -14.25
N ALA A 272 -7.71 11.53 -13.39
CA ALA A 272 -6.42 12.19 -13.48
C ALA A 272 -5.34 11.18 -13.88
N ILE A 273 -4.48 11.58 -14.85
CA ILE A 273 -3.36 10.77 -15.34
C ILE A 273 -2.11 11.65 -15.33
N VAL A 274 -1.12 11.25 -14.55
CA VAL A 274 0.19 11.91 -14.50
C VAL A 274 1.27 10.91 -14.89
N TYR A 275 2.22 11.34 -15.73
CA TYR A 275 3.30 10.47 -16.19
C TYR A 275 4.59 11.26 -16.48
N GLY A 276 5.71 10.55 -16.43
CA GLY A 276 7.02 11.10 -16.72
C GLY A 276 8.04 10.03 -17.05
N ILE A 277 9.22 10.43 -17.50
CA ILE A 277 10.36 9.53 -17.70
C ILE A 277 11.14 9.45 -16.38
N VAL A 278 11.17 8.29 -15.78
CA VAL A 278 11.94 7.99 -14.56
C VAL A 278 13.28 7.40 -14.95
N GLN A 279 14.36 8.03 -14.50
CA GLN A 279 15.72 7.54 -14.67
C GLN A 279 16.01 6.50 -13.57
N GLY A 280 16.19 5.24 -13.96
CA GLY A 280 16.53 4.14 -13.06
C GLY A 280 18.03 4.00 -12.83
N GLU A 281 18.42 2.99 -12.06
CA GLU A 281 19.81 2.61 -11.91
C GLU A 281 20.38 2.06 -13.24
N GLY A 282 21.60 2.43 -13.58
CA GLY A 282 22.30 1.92 -14.77
C GLY A 282 21.79 2.47 -16.10
N GLU A 283 21.44 3.75 -16.17
CA GLU A 283 20.99 4.48 -17.38
C GLU A 283 19.68 3.98 -18.00
N ARG A 284 18.95 3.07 -17.36
CA ARG A 284 17.64 2.64 -17.81
C ARG A 284 16.59 3.72 -17.59
N GLU A 285 15.80 3.96 -18.62
CA GLU A 285 14.70 4.93 -18.58
C GLU A 285 13.37 4.22 -18.76
N MET A 286 12.43 4.55 -17.90
CA MET A 286 11.06 4.03 -17.95
C MET A 286 10.08 5.20 -17.97
N ILE A 287 9.11 5.15 -18.86
CA ILE A 287 7.94 6.01 -18.71
C ILE A 287 7.05 5.39 -17.67
N VAL A 288 6.83 6.12 -16.60
CA VAL A 288 5.98 5.71 -15.49
C VAL A 288 4.78 6.63 -15.43
N GLY A 289 3.59 6.05 -15.31
CA GLY A 289 2.36 6.82 -15.16
C GLY A 289 1.45 6.27 -14.09
N SER A 290 0.65 7.15 -13.52
CA SER A 290 -0.37 6.83 -12.53
C SER A 290 -1.72 7.37 -12.97
N VAL A 291 -2.76 6.56 -12.76
CA VAL A 291 -4.15 6.90 -13.04
C VAL A 291 -4.94 6.87 -11.75
N ARG A 292 -5.76 7.88 -11.54
CA ARG A 292 -6.73 7.98 -10.46
C ARG A 292 -8.10 8.33 -11.01
N THR A 293 -9.16 7.70 -10.53
CA THR A 293 -10.52 8.04 -10.97
C THR A 293 -11.53 8.01 -9.83
N SER A 294 -12.45 8.97 -9.86
CA SER A 294 -13.67 8.97 -9.05
C SER A 294 -14.86 8.32 -9.77
N LYS A 295 -14.72 8.04 -11.08
CA LYS A 295 -15.78 7.51 -11.92
C LYS A 295 -15.92 5.99 -11.76
N VAL A 296 -16.95 5.55 -11.06
CA VAL A 296 -17.19 4.13 -10.73
C VAL A 296 -17.40 3.26 -11.99
N THR A 297 -17.87 3.83 -13.08
CA THR A 297 -18.13 3.10 -14.34
C THR A 297 -16.89 2.95 -15.22
N MET A 298 -15.74 3.47 -14.82
CA MET A 298 -14.50 3.39 -15.58
C MET A 298 -13.71 2.15 -15.16
N ASP A 299 -13.51 1.22 -16.10
CA ASP A 299 -12.57 0.11 -15.94
C ASP A 299 -11.16 0.58 -16.33
N ILE A 300 -10.35 0.93 -15.31
CA ILE A 300 -8.98 1.42 -15.51
C ILE A 300 -8.11 0.35 -16.17
N ASP A 301 -8.31 -0.93 -15.83
CA ASP A 301 -7.51 -2.02 -16.37
C ASP A 301 -7.72 -2.16 -17.88
N GLN A 302 -8.96 -2.23 -18.33
CA GLN A 302 -9.27 -2.27 -19.74
C GLN A 302 -8.85 -0.98 -20.47
N PHE A 303 -9.06 0.18 -19.86
CA PHE A 303 -8.67 1.46 -20.42
C PHE A 303 -7.17 1.53 -20.71
N LEU A 304 -6.32 1.19 -19.75
CA LEU A 304 -4.86 1.25 -19.91
C LEU A 304 -4.36 0.19 -20.90
N LYS A 305 -4.90 -1.02 -20.84
CA LYS A 305 -4.56 -2.10 -21.79
C LYS A 305 -4.95 -1.72 -23.23
N GLY A 306 -6.11 -1.11 -23.41
CA GLY A 306 -6.58 -0.63 -24.71
C GLY A 306 -5.75 0.53 -25.25
N ALA A 307 -5.44 1.52 -24.40
CA ALA A 307 -4.69 2.72 -24.78
C ALA A 307 -3.22 2.41 -25.11
N LEU A 308 -2.54 1.67 -24.24
CA LEU A 308 -1.09 1.52 -24.28
C LEU A 308 -0.62 0.20 -24.91
N GLY A 309 -1.47 -0.83 -24.92
CA GLY A 309 -1.14 -2.13 -25.49
C GLY A 309 -0.19 -2.96 -24.62
N SER A 310 0.57 -3.84 -25.30
CA SER A 310 1.49 -4.81 -24.67
C SER A 310 2.83 -4.87 -25.39
N ASP A 311 3.82 -5.45 -24.71
CA ASP A 311 5.12 -5.78 -25.31
C ASP A 311 5.00 -6.97 -26.31
N PHE A 312 6.11 -7.29 -26.94
CA PHE A 312 6.19 -8.41 -27.90
C PHE A 312 5.98 -9.81 -27.28
N ARG A 313 5.97 -9.90 -25.94
CA ARG A 313 5.65 -11.11 -25.17
C ARG A 313 4.19 -11.14 -24.71
N GLY A 314 3.39 -10.14 -25.09
CA GLY A 314 2.00 -10.00 -24.69
C GLY A 314 1.78 -9.49 -23.26
N ARG A 315 2.81 -8.95 -22.60
CA ARG A 315 2.66 -8.32 -21.29
C ARG A 315 2.19 -6.88 -21.47
N TYR A 316 1.06 -6.56 -20.87
CA TYR A 316 0.52 -5.21 -20.94
C TYR A 316 1.42 -4.20 -20.23
N TYR A 317 1.52 -3.00 -20.81
CA TYR A 317 2.28 -1.90 -20.22
C TYR A 317 1.60 -1.27 -19.01
N GLY A 318 0.29 -1.43 -18.87
CA GLY A 318 -0.48 -0.86 -17.77
C GLY A 318 -1.63 -1.74 -17.35
N GLY A 319 -2.14 -1.44 -16.16
CA GLY A 319 -3.31 -2.09 -15.59
C GLY A 319 -3.79 -1.34 -14.35
N GLY A 320 -4.89 -1.81 -13.77
CA GLY A 320 -5.46 -1.13 -12.62
C GLY A 320 -6.53 -1.94 -11.91
N ARG A 321 -7.03 -1.34 -10.83
CA ARG A 321 -8.18 -1.81 -10.06
C ARG A 321 -9.19 -0.66 -10.00
N GLU A 322 -10.26 -0.82 -9.26
CA GLU A 322 -11.45 0.05 -9.20
C GLU A 322 -11.22 1.56 -9.40
N ARG A 323 -10.24 2.17 -8.69
CA ARG A 323 -10.03 3.62 -8.68
C ARG A 323 -8.61 4.07 -8.96
N ALA A 324 -7.67 3.14 -9.05
CA ALA A 324 -6.26 3.41 -9.25
C ALA A 324 -5.64 2.45 -10.25
N GLY A 325 -4.74 2.96 -11.06
CA GLY A 325 -3.95 2.19 -12.00
C GLY A 325 -2.61 2.84 -12.27
N GLY A 326 -1.78 2.13 -13.01
CA GLY A 326 -0.49 2.63 -13.42
C GLY A 326 0.01 1.95 -14.68
N PHE A 327 1.03 2.52 -15.26
CA PHE A 327 1.70 1.94 -16.41
C PHE A 327 3.21 2.20 -16.38
N GLU A 328 3.93 1.28 -17.01
CA GLU A 328 5.37 1.36 -17.18
C GLU A 328 5.73 0.94 -18.61
N ILE A 329 6.38 1.84 -19.33
CA ILE A 329 6.79 1.60 -20.71
C ILE A 329 8.30 1.80 -20.81
N PRO A 330 9.08 0.77 -21.17
CA PRO A 330 10.52 0.92 -21.42
C PRO A 330 10.76 1.93 -22.55
N VAL A 331 11.70 2.86 -22.35
CA VAL A 331 12.14 3.77 -23.41
C VAL A 331 12.90 3.00 -24.51
N GLY A 332 13.61 1.94 -24.13
CA GLY A 332 14.23 0.99 -25.04
C GLY A 332 15.46 1.56 -25.73
N PHE A 333 15.55 1.44 -27.05
CA PHE A 333 16.75 1.88 -27.82
C PHE A 333 17.13 3.35 -27.62
N LEU A 334 16.18 4.20 -27.24
CA LEU A 334 16.42 5.62 -26.98
C LEU A 334 16.87 5.92 -25.53
N GLU A 335 17.12 4.88 -24.72
CA GLU A 335 17.64 5.06 -23.35
C GLU A 335 19.00 5.72 -23.34
N GLY A 336 19.30 6.39 -22.24
CA GLY A 336 20.57 7.06 -21.98
C GLY A 336 20.45 8.56 -21.93
N ALA A 337 21.24 9.14 -21.03
CA ALA A 337 21.36 10.59 -20.88
C ALA A 337 22.11 11.14 -22.09
N GLY A 338 21.35 11.63 -23.05
CA GLY A 338 21.90 12.48 -24.12
C GLY A 338 22.21 13.88 -23.59
N ASP A 339 22.62 14.75 -24.53
CA ASP A 339 22.62 16.17 -24.21
C ASP A 339 21.19 16.68 -23.92
N PRO A 340 21.04 17.86 -23.34
CA PRO A 340 19.73 18.43 -22.99
C PRO A 340 18.75 18.54 -24.16
N GLU A 341 19.23 18.75 -25.37
CA GLU A 341 18.41 18.87 -26.58
C GLU A 341 17.83 17.51 -26.96
N HIS A 342 18.65 16.45 -26.91
CA HIS A 342 18.19 15.09 -27.13
C HIS A 342 17.15 14.65 -26.09
N MET A 343 17.38 14.95 -24.81
CA MET A 343 16.42 14.66 -23.75
C MET A 343 15.08 15.38 -23.98
N LYS A 344 15.14 16.66 -24.38
CA LYS A 344 13.94 17.43 -24.68
C LYS A 344 13.14 16.83 -25.84
N LEU A 345 13.76 16.54 -26.97
CA LEU A 345 13.12 15.94 -28.15
C LEU A 345 12.52 14.57 -27.82
N LYS A 346 13.25 13.76 -27.07
CA LYS A 346 12.77 12.45 -26.60
C LYS A 346 11.51 12.60 -25.75
N TRP A 347 11.54 13.51 -24.77
CA TRP A 347 10.39 13.78 -23.93
C TRP A 347 9.19 14.27 -24.75
N GLU A 348 9.36 15.24 -25.62
CA GLU A 348 8.29 15.79 -26.46
C GLU A 348 7.64 14.68 -27.31
N THR A 349 8.45 13.78 -27.89
CA THR A 349 7.95 12.66 -28.68
C THR A 349 7.10 11.71 -27.86
N PHE A 350 7.60 11.26 -26.71
CA PHE A 350 6.86 10.34 -25.85
C PHE A 350 5.64 10.99 -25.22
N ASN A 351 5.75 12.25 -24.79
CA ASN A 351 4.62 12.99 -24.21
C ASN A 351 3.47 13.09 -25.20
N ARG A 352 3.76 13.50 -26.44
CA ARG A 352 2.77 13.60 -27.52
C ARG A 352 2.12 12.25 -27.81
N GLN A 353 2.92 11.19 -27.95
CA GLN A 353 2.42 9.84 -28.23
C GLN A 353 1.51 9.29 -27.13
N ILE A 354 1.90 9.46 -25.87
CA ILE A 354 1.13 8.97 -24.71
C ILE A 354 -0.18 9.76 -24.60
N ARG A 355 -0.11 11.08 -24.69
CA ARG A 355 -1.28 11.96 -24.62
C ARG A 355 -2.29 11.60 -25.70
N SER A 356 -1.87 11.48 -26.94
CA SER A 356 -2.72 11.08 -28.07
C SER A 356 -3.39 9.72 -27.86
N LYS A 357 -2.63 8.71 -27.42
CA LYS A 357 -3.18 7.36 -27.14
C LYS A 357 -4.21 7.36 -26.01
N LEU A 358 -3.94 8.08 -24.92
CA LEU A 358 -4.85 8.16 -23.77
C LEU A 358 -6.14 8.92 -24.13
N LEU A 359 -6.04 10.04 -24.84
CA LEU A 359 -7.21 10.81 -25.28
C LEU A 359 -8.05 10.02 -26.27
N SER A 360 -7.42 9.42 -27.28
CA SER A 360 -8.13 8.57 -28.25
C SER A 360 -8.88 7.41 -27.57
N SER A 361 -8.25 6.75 -26.60
CA SER A 361 -8.90 5.67 -25.82
C SER A 361 -10.05 6.19 -24.93
N ALA A 362 -9.99 7.45 -24.51
CA ALA A 362 -11.07 8.14 -23.79
C ALA A 362 -12.22 8.61 -24.72
N GLY A 363 -12.08 8.46 -26.04
CA GLY A 363 -13.02 8.99 -27.02
C GLY A 363 -12.99 10.52 -27.16
N ILE A 364 -11.85 11.12 -26.83
CA ILE A 364 -11.64 12.57 -26.88
C ILE A 364 -10.77 12.88 -28.11
N GLU A 365 -11.28 13.68 -29.02
CA GLU A 365 -10.47 14.15 -30.15
C GLU A 365 -9.40 15.13 -29.68
N ASP A 366 -8.17 14.87 -30.08
CA ASP A 366 -7.04 15.78 -29.88
C ASP A 366 -7.10 16.78 -31.04
N GLU A 367 -7.85 17.87 -30.85
CA GLU A 367 -7.79 18.98 -31.80
C GLU A 367 -6.40 19.61 -31.66
N GLU A 368 -5.48 19.27 -32.56
CA GLU A 368 -4.25 20.06 -32.72
C GLU A 368 -4.66 21.49 -33.04
N GLU A 369 -4.31 22.43 -32.17
CA GLU A 369 -4.32 23.84 -32.53
C GLU A 369 -3.37 24.03 -33.72
N ASP A 370 -3.94 24.32 -34.91
CA ASP A 370 -3.22 24.74 -36.10
C ASP A 370 -2.39 26.02 -35.88
#